data_3b49e29bf0ad3f3ceba6dd7370a1a82e
#
_entry.id   3b49e29bf0ad3f3ceba6dd7370a1a82e
#
_cell.length_a   1.000
_cell.length_b   1.000
_cell.length_c   1.000
_cell.angle_alpha   90.00
_cell.angle_beta   90.00
_cell.angle_gamma   90.00
#
_symmetry.space_group_name_H-M   'P 1'
#
loop_
_entity.id
_entity.type
_entity.pdbx_description
1 polymer ?
#
loop_
_entity_poly.entity_id
_entity_poly.type
_entity_poly.pdbx_seq_one_letter_code
_entity_poly.pdbx_strand_id
1 'polypeptide(L)'
;VHIYRALPVLLGSGLIFLLSVYFLTPLATMKTIKFSGNQMVSQEDLLKSSKIDEKDYTLTTFINSGNHIRNMKASSPWINNLEMAYQFPITFQVKVKEYGVLAYLHEGGQYYPILTNGEIISDPTAADSLPETHISIEFSDKKLIKEFALQIEKVPASVKKNIKTVQLTPSKVTPDLVTLTMHDGNKILVPISHIAKKLPYYKGIQSQLEEEVPSVVDMEAGIFSYVEGAQNESSSSDEEKQKAEEESTGQPTEQAAEQVTESQEQESAEPQNSTENPGNTENR
;
A
#
# COMPACT_ATOMS: atom_id res chain seq x y z
N VAL A 1 -66.15 -7.87 19.78
CA VAL A 1 -65.59 -7.62 18.40
C VAL A 1 -65.03 -6.19 18.27
N HIS A 2 -65.45 -5.21 19.07
CA HIS A 2 -64.97 -3.80 18.96
C HIS A 2 -63.61 -3.53 19.59
N ILE A 3 -63.20 -4.28 20.60
CA ILE A 3 -61.92 -4.10 21.32
C ILE A 3 -60.73 -4.31 20.38
N TYR A 4 -60.77 -5.32 19.48
CA TYR A 4 -59.66 -5.57 18.57
C TYR A 4 -59.45 -4.49 17.50
N ARG A 5 -60.50 -3.68 17.19
CA ARG A 5 -60.41 -2.53 16.28
C ARG A 5 -59.86 -1.30 16.96
N ALA A 6 -60.02 -1.17 18.29
CA ALA A 6 -59.51 -0.04 19.05
C ALA A 6 -58.05 -0.25 19.49
N LEU A 7 -57.59 -1.49 19.54
CA LEU A 7 -56.22 -1.84 20.01
C LEU A 7 -55.10 -1.13 19.22
N PRO A 8 -55.07 -1.14 17.85
CA PRO A 8 -54.04 -0.45 17.10
C PRO A 8 -54.08 1.06 17.29
N VAL A 9 -55.25 1.67 17.50
CA VAL A 9 -55.39 3.11 17.78
C VAL A 9 -54.83 3.44 19.16
N LEU A 10 -55.12 2.62 20.17
CA LEU A 10 -54.59 2.78 21.51
C LEU A 10 -53.11 2.61 21.57
N LEU A 11 -52.55 1.61 20.86
CA LEU A 11 -51.10 1.41 20.78
C LEU A 11 -50.43 2.57 20.04
N GLY A 12 -51.04 3.07 18.94
CA GLY A 12 -50.51 4.22 18.22
C GLY A 12 -50.51 5.51 19.05
N SER A 13 -51.63 5.79 19.73
CA SER A 13 -51.70 6.97 20.63
C SER A 13 -50.77 6.88 21.83
N GLY A 14 -50.63 5.68 22.41
CA GLY A 14 -49.69 5.44 23.47
C GLY A 14 -48.22 5.65 23.04
N LEU A 15 -47.85 5.19 21.83
CA LEU A 15 -46.53 5.41 21.27
C LEU A 15 -46.26 6.91 21.01
N ILE A 16 -47.22 7.63 20.44
CA ILE A 16 -47.10 9.09 20.23
C ILE A 16 -46.95 9.82 21.56
N PHE A 17 -47.72 9.43 22.57
CA PHE A 17 -47.59 10.01 23.93
C PHE A 17 -46.20 9.76 24.53
N LEU A 18 -45.68 8.54 24.47
CA LEU A 18 -44.31 8.22 24.94
C LEU A 18 -43.23 9.00 24.18
N LEU A 19 -43.36 9.13 22.88
CA LEU A 19 -42.46 9.96 22.07
C LEU A 19 -42.51 11.43 22.47
N SER A 20 -43.70 11.96 22.72
CA SER A 20 -43.92 13.35 23.17
C SER A 20 -43.27 13.58 24.52
N VAL A 21 -43.46 12.66 25.47
CA VAL A 21 -42.80 12.73 26.80
C VAL A 21 -41.27 12.65 26.63
N TYR A 22 -40.79 11.78 25.81
CA TYR A 22 -39.32 11.66 25.54
C TYR A 22 -38.76 13.00 25.06
N PHE A 23 -39.37 13.65 24.06
CA PHE A 23 -38.86 14.91 23.48
C PHE A 23 -39.03 16.11 24.45
N LEU A 24 -39.91 16.04 25.41
CA LEU A 24 -40.11 17.08 26.45
C LEU A 24 -39.13 16.92 27.62
N THR A 25 -38.46 15.79 27.74
CA THR A 25 -37.51 15.55 28.84
C THR A 25 -36.08 15.90 28.44
N PRO A 26 -35.19 16.28 29.41
CA PRO A 26 -33.76 16.47 29.15
C PRO A 26 -33.05 15.26 28.57
N LEU A 27 -33.61 14.05 28.73
CA LEU A 27 -33.07 12.81 28.13
C LEU A 27 -32.98 12.86 26.61
N ALA A 28 -33.82 13.67 25.97
CA ALA A 28 -33.79 13.80 24.51
C ALA A 28 -32.53 14.48 24.00
N THR A 29 -31.93 15.38 24.80
CA THR A 29 -30.69 16.13 24.43
C THR A 29 -29.45 15.67 25.18
N MET A 30 -29.66 15.03 26.37
CA MET A 30 -28.52 14.48 27.13
C MET A 30 -27.80 13.37 26.35
N LYS A 31 -26.50 13.52 26.19
CA LYS A 31 -25.67 12.49 25.59
C LYS A 31 -24.25 12.49 26.22
N THR A 32 -23.69 11.31 26.35
CA THR A 32 -22.33 11.10 26.79
C THR A 32 -21.56 10.41 25.64
N ILE A 33 -20.50 11.05 25.19
CA ILE A 33 -19.64 10.47 24.13
C ILE A 33 -18.35 9.99 24.81
N LYS A 34 -18.07 8.71 24.67
CA LYS A 34 -16.87 8.06 25.21
C LYS A 34 -15.99 7.62 24.07
N PHE A 35 -14.74 8.07 24.04
CA PHE A 35 -13.74 7.66 23.06
C PHE A 35 -12.85 6.59 23.66
N SER A 36 -12.37 5.66 22.82
CA SER A 36 -11.43 4.63 23.19
C SER A 36 -10.55 4.26 22.01
N GLY A 37 -9.27 3.93 22.27
CA GLY A 37 -8.31 3.52 21.24
C GLY A 37 -7.55 4.64 20.55
N ASN A 38 -7.88 5.91 20.86
CA ASN A 38 -7.16 7.07 20.42
C ASN A 38 -5.88 7.26 21.26
N GLN A 39 -4.75 7.45 20.60
CA GLN A 39 -3.43 7.70 21.20
C GLN A 39 -2.81 9.00 20.67
N MET A 40 -2.86 9.19 19.36
CA MET A 40 -2.28 10.35 18.68
C MET A 40 -3.29 11.49 18.52
N VAL A 41 -4.57 11.19 18.42
CA VAL A 41 -5.62 12.20 18.26
C VAL A 41 -6.34 12.42 19.60
N SER A 42 -6.43 13.69 20.03
CA SER A 42 -7.09 14.01 21.29
C SER A 42 -8.60 13.78 21.24
N GLN A 43 -9.20 13.48 22.40
CA GLN A 43 -10.66 13.32 22.49
C GLN A 43 -11.40 14.64 22.17
N GLU A 44 -10.78 15.76 22.52
CA GLU A 44 -11.34 17.10 22.27
C GLU A 44 -11.40 17.39 20.76
N ASP A 45 -10.34 17.07 20.02
CA ASP A 45 -10.30 17.26 18.56
C ASP A 45 -11.31 16.34 17.85
N LEU A 46 -11.43 15.10 18.33
CA LEU A 46 -12.44 14.15 17.83
C LEU A 46 -13.85 14.65 18.06
N LEU A 47 -14.14 15.15 19.27
CA LEU A 47 -15.45 15.69 19.60
C LEU A 47 -15.76 16.93 18.77
N LYS A 48 -14.82 17.87 18.67
CA LYS A 48 -14.96 19.09 17.87
C LYS A 48 -15.18 18.76 16.37
N SER A 49 -14.41 17.83 15.84
CA SER A 49 -14.52 17.44 14.44
C SER A 49 -15.80 16.65 14.14
N SER A 50 -16.37 15.97 15.11
CA SER A 50 -17.63 15.23 14.96
C SER A 50 -18.81 16.12 14.56
N LYS A 51 -18.76 17.43 14.91
CA LYS A 51 -19.86 18.40 14.77
C LYS A 51 -21.13 17.96 15.49
N ILE A 52 -20.99 17.25 16.62
CA ILE A 52 -22.11 16.93 17.50
C ILE A 52 -22.28 18.12 18.45
N ASP A 53 -23.44 18.78 18.36
CA ASP A 53 -23.78 19.87 19.26
C ASP A 53 -24.45 19.34 20.55
N GLU A 54 -24.25 20.03 21.67
CA GLU A 54 -24.89 19.69 22.96
C GLU A 54 -26.41 19.74 22.84
N LYS A 55 -26.92 20.63 21.98
CA LYS A 55 -28.37 20.84 21.78
C LYS A 55 -29.01 19.83 20.85
N ASP A 56 -28.21 19.04 20.13
CA ASP A 56 -28.75 18.01 19.23
C ASP A 56 -29.53 16.96 20.04
N TYR A 57 -30.60 16.46 19.47
CA TYR A 57 -31.29 15.33 20.06
C TYR A 57 -30.46 14.06 19.98
N THR A 58 -30.49 13.24 21.01
CA THR A 58 -29.80 11.92 21.05
C THR A 58 -30.21 11.05 19.87
N LEU A 59 -31.50 11.08 19.50
CA LEU A 59 -32.01 10.34 18.36
C LEU A 59 -31.43 10.84 17.03
N THR A 60 -31.35 12.17 16.83
CA THR A 60 -30.74 12.73 15.61
C THR A 60 -29.26 12.45 15.51
N THR A 61 -28.53 12.49 16.63
CA THR A 61 -27.12 12.07 16.71
C THR A 61 -26.95 10.61 16.31
N PHE A 62 -27.85 9.73 16.77
CA PHE A 62 -27.83 8.32 16.38
C PHE A 62 -28.08 8.13 14.87
N ILE A 63 -29.11 8.77 14.33
CA ILE A 63 -29.45 8.69 12.90
C ILE A 63 -28.31 9.24 12.02
N ASN A 64 -27.64 10.31 12.46
CA ASN A 64 -26.55 10.97 11.75
C ASN A 64 -25.15 10.42 12.10
N SER A 65 -25.06 9.31 12.82
CA SER A 65 -23.79 8.72 13.27
C SER A 65 -22.77 8.52 12.13
N GLY A 66 -23.24 8.13 10.95
CA GLY A 66 -22.39 7.98 9.75
C GLY A 66 -21.73 9.29 9.29
N ASN A 67 -22.45 10.43 9.42
CA ASN A 67 -21.90 11.74 9.09
C ASN A 67 -20.89 12.19 10.13
N HIS A 68 -21.17 11.96 11.41
CA HIS A 68 -20.24 12.26 12.51
C HIS A 68 -18.93 11.45 12.38
N ILE A 69 -19.02 10.15 12.08
CA ILE A 69 -17.86 9.29 11.79
C ILE A 69 -17.05 9.84 10.60
N ARG A 70 -17.72 10.21 9.50
CA ARG A 70 -17.05 10.77 8.33
C ARG A 70 -16.30 12.06 8.64
N ASN A 71 -16.92 12.97 9.41
CA ASN A 71 -16.30 14.22 9.81
C ASN A 71 -15.05 13.99 10.68
N MET A 72 -15.17 13.11 11.69
CA MET A 72 -14.03 12.73 12.52
C MET A 72 -12.91 12.07 11.69
N LYS A 73 -13.24 11.15 10.79
CA LYS A 73 -12.24 10.47 9.95
C LYS A 73 -11.49 11.43 9.03
N ALA A 74 -12.16 12.47 8.54
CA ALA A 74 -11.54 13.49 7.68
C ALA A 74 -10.68 14.50 8.44
N SER A 75 -10.74 14.52 9.78
CA SER A 75 -10.06 15.55 10.59
C SER A 75 -8.58 15.26 10.82
N SER A 76 -8.15 14.01 10.71
CA SER A 76 -6.77 13.64 10.99
C SER A 76 -6.30 12.46 10.14
N PRO A 77 -5.08 12.53 9.56
CA PRO A 77 -4.49 11.43 8.80
C PRO A 77 -4.18 10.21 9.66
N TRP A 78 -4.09 10.37 10.98
CA TRP A 78 -3.87 9.26 11.91
C TRP A 78 -5.02 8.26 11.95
N ILE A 79 -6.25 8.68 11.60
CA ILE A 79 -7.45 7.88 11.81
C ILE A 79 -7.61 6.86 10.67
N ASN A 80 -7.46 5.59 10.99
CA ASN A 80 -7.71 4.47 10.08
C ASN A 80 -9.21 4.17 9.98
N ASN A 81 -9.84 3.87 11.14
CA ASN A 81 -11.26 3.53 11.21
C ASN A 81 -11.89 4.08 12.50
N LEU A 82 -13.20 4.31 12.42
CA LEU A 82 -14.02 4.74 13.55
C LEU A 82 -15.31 3.92 13.56
N GLU A 83 -15.68 3.45 14.73
CA GLU A 83 -16.96 2.79 14.98
C GLU A 83 -17.69 3.53 16.08
N MET A 84 -18.94 3.90 15.84
CA MET A 84 -19.78 4.59 16.81
C MET A 84 -20.98 3.70 17.16
N ALA A 85 -21.04 3.25 18.39
CA ALA A 85 -22.11 2.42 18.93
C ALA A 85 -22.94 3.22 19.95
N TYR A 86 -24.27 3.17 19.79
CA TYR A 86 -25.19 3.74 20.75
C TYR A 86 -25.51 2.73 21.85
N GLN A 87 -25.36 3.15 23.08
CA GLN A 87 -25.74 2.41 24.28
C GLN A 87 -26.85 3.18 25.02
N PHE A 88 -28.04 2.62 24.98
CA PHE A 88 -29.19 3.19 25.65
C PHE A 88 -28.86 3.47 27.15
N PRO A 89 -29.32 4.58 27.77
CA PRO A 89 -30.24 5.58 27.20
C PRO A 89 -29.55 6.75 26.47
N ILE A 90 -28.30 7.11 26.80
CA ILE A 90 -27.70 8.38 26.37
C ILE A 90 -26.21 8.27 25.96
N THR A 91 -25.64 7.08 25.92
CA THR A 91 -24.20 6.91 25.72
C THR A 91 -23.88 6.55 24.27
N PHE A 92 -22.93 7.26 23.70
CA PHE A 92 -22.29 6.91 22.43
C PHE A 92 -20.85 6.46 22.72
N GLN A 93 -20.52 5.25 22.34
CA GLN A 93 -19.15 4.75 22.44
C GLN A 93 -18.49 4.81 21.06
N VAL A 94 -17.41 5.59 20.94
CA VAL A 94 -16.63 5.75 19.72
C VAL A 94 -15.33 5.00 19.90
N LYS A 95 -15.14 3.94 19.13
CA LYS A 95 -13.88 3.20 19.03
C LYS A 95 -13.07 3.78 17.89
N VAL A 96 -11.88 4.26 18.23
CA VAL A 96 -10.93 4.82 17.26
C VAL A 96 -9.85 3.79 16.99
N LYS A 97 -9.57 3.55 15.72
CA LYS A 97 -8.41 2.78 15.28
C LYS A 97 -7.51 3.71 14.50
N GLU A 98 -6.31 3.93 15.00
CA GLU A 98 -5.30 4.76 14.37
C GLU A 98 -4.35 3.92 13.50
N TYR A 99 -3.75 4.56 12.49
CA TYR A 99 -2.63 3.97 11.76
C TYR A 99 -1.38 3.97 12.64
N GLY A 100 -0.63 2.88 12.62
CA GLY A 100 0.69 2.84 13.26
C GLY A 100 1.74 3.57 12.42
N VAL A 101 2.82 4.01 13.06
CA VAL A 101 4.02 4.50 12.38
C VAL A 101 4.78 3.31 11.81
N LEU A 102 5.03 3.34 10.50
CA LEU A 102 5.77 2.32 9.78
C LEU A 102 7.26 2.65 9.70
N ALA A 103 7.58 3.89 9.36
CA ALA A 103 8.92 4.36 9.07
C ALA A 103 9.00 5.87 9.32
N TYR A 104 10.17 6.44 9.15
CA TYR A 104 10.39 7.88 9.23
C TYR A 104 11.10 8.36 7.97
N LEU A 105 10.56 9.40 7.33
CA LEU A 105 11.24 10.11 6.26
C LEU A 105 12.32 11.01 6.88
N HIS A 106 13.57 10.77 6.52
CA HIS A 106 14.68 11.62 6.92
C HIS A 106 14.93 12.69 5.85
N GLU A 107 14.54 13.92 6.15
CA GLU A 107 14.69 15.06 5.25
C GLU A 107 15.10 16.32 6.04
N GLY A 108 16.15 17.02 5.54
CA GLY A 108 16.63 18.24 6.18
C GLY A 108 17.11 18.08 7.63
N GLY A 109 17.56 16.89 8.02
CA GLY A 109 17.99 16.58 9.38
C GLY A 109 16.82 16.35 10.36
N GLN A 110 15.59 16.24 9.87
CA GLN A 110 14.39 15.96 10.64
C GLN A 110 13.77 14.63 10.21
N TYR A 111 12.97 14.04 11.10
CA TYR A 111 12.31 12.75 10.90
C TYR A 111 10.80 12.94 10.90
N TYR A 112 10.17 12.69 9.75
CA TYR A 112 8.73 12.80 9.58
C TYR A 112 8.09 11.41 9.62
N PRO A 113 7.14 11.15 10.53
CA PRO A 113 6.49 9.83 10.61
C PRO A 113 5.77 9.47 9.32
N ILE A 114 5.97 8.26 8.85
CA ILE A 114 5.24 7.65 7.73
C ILE A 114 4.33 6.58 8.32
N LEU A 115 3.04 6.73 8.07
CA LEU A 115 2.04 5.79 8.56
C LEU A 115 1.98 4.51 7.72
N THR A 116 1.36 3.46 8.24
CA THR A 116 1.20 2.18 7.54
C THR A 116 0.40 2.27 6.23
N ASN A 117 -0.36 3.35 6.02
CA ASN A 117 -1.03 3.66 4.75
C ASN A 117 -0.16 4.48 3.77
N GLY A 118 1.07 4.82 4.17
CA GLY A 118 2.01 5.62 3.38
C GLY A 118 1.80 7.14 3.46
N GLU A 119 0.92 7.61 4.34
CA GLU A 119 0.75 9.05 4.60
C GLU A 119 1.91 9.57 5.43
N ILE A 120 2.45 10.74 5.05
CA ILE A 120 3.56 11.38 5.75
C ILE A 120 2.98 12.46 6.67
N ILE A 121 3.32 12.39 7.94
CA ILE A 121 2.90 13.39 8.93
C ILE A 121 3.84 14.59 8.87
N SER A 122 3.24 15.79 8.80
CA SER A 122 4.00 17.04 8.65
C SER A 122 4.74 17.48 9.92
N ASP A 123 4.32 16.97 11.08
CA ASP A 123 4.96 17.29 12.36
C ASP A 123 6.17 16.36 12.57
N PRO A 124 7.40 16.91 12.61
CA PRO A 124 8.59 16.10 12.76
C PRO A 124 8.71 15.52 14.18
N THR A 125 9.31 14.35 14.27
CA THR A 125 9.70 13.73 15.53
C THR A 125 11.16 14.05 15.82
N ALA A 126 11.48 14.40 17.07
CA ALA A 126 12.86 14.62 17.48
C ALA A 126 13.66 13.30 17.41
N ALA A 127 14.91 13.40 17.01
CA ALA A 127 15.80 12.24 16.88
C ALA A 127 15.88 11.38 18.15
N ASP A 128 15.89 12.05 19.31
CA ASP A 128 15.97 11.39 20.63
C ASP A 128 14.68 10.62 21.00
N SER A 129 13.59 10.89 20.28
CA SER A 129 12.28 10.24 20.51
C SER A 129 12.02 9.10 19.54
N LEU A 130 12.97 8.80 18.63
CA LEU A 130 12.83 7.71 17.68
C LEU A 130 13.00 6.35 18.38
N PRO A 131 12.23 5.32 18.02
CA PRO A 131 12.48 3.96 18.47
C PRO A 131 13.87 3.48 18.02
N GLU A 132 14.57 2.67 18.85
CA GLU A 132 15.87 2.09 18.51
C GLU A 132 15.88 1.37 17.15
N THR A 133 14.78 0.67 16.85
CA THR A 133 14.63 -0.08 15.60
C THR A 133 13.61 0.59 14.71
N HIS A 134 13.87 1.83 14.29
CA HIS A 134 13.04 2.51 13.29
C HIS A 134 13.60 2.30 11.88
N ILE A 135 12.72 2.38 10.89
CA ILE A 135 13.09 2.38 9.47
C ILE A 135 13.25 3.84 9.03
N SER A 136 14.43 4.21 8.52
CA SER A 136 14.68 5.53 7.95
C SER A 136 14.57 5.48 6.43
N ILE A 137 13.73 6.32 5.83
CA ILE A 137 13.58 6.48 4.38
C ILE A 137 14.34 7.72 3.95
N GLU A 138 15.27 7.55 2.99
CA GLU A 138 16.17 8.60 2.52
C GLU A 138 15.84 9.07 1.09
N PHE A 139 14.57 9.10 0.71
CA PHE A 139 14.10 9.66 -0.54
C PHE A 139 12.71 10.29 -0.35
N SER A 140 12.39 11.33 -1.15
CA SER A 140 11.22 12.19 -0.92
C SER A 140 10.08 11.99 -1.91
N ASP A 141 10.16 10.98 -2.81
CA ASP A 141 9.06 10.68 -3.74
C ASP A 141 7.87 10.08 -2.99
N LYS A 142 6.85 10.91 -2.76
CA LYS A 142 5.64 10.53 -2.01
C LYS A 142 4.90 9.33 -2.61
N LYS A 143 4.95 9.16 -3.93
CA LYS A 143 4.29 8.04 -4.60
C LYS A 143 5.02 6.73 -4.29
N LEU A 144 6.34 6.74 -4.40
CA LEU A 144 7.17 5.57 -4.09
C LEU A 144 7.15 5.26 -2.59
N ILE A 145 7.13 6.27 -1.71
CA ILE A 145 6.97 6.07 -0.26
C ILE A 145 5.65 5.37 0.05
N LYS A 146 4.56 5.82 -0.55
CA LYS A 146 3.24 5.20 -0.37
C LYS A 146 3.21 3.77 -0.87
N GLU A 147 3.79 3.51 -2.04
CA GLU A 147 3.89 2.16 -2.59
C GLU A 147 4.76 1.26 -1.69
N PHE A 148 5.92 1.74 -1.25
CA PHE A 148 6.77 1.06 -0.27
C PHE A 148 5.98 0.67 0.98
N ALA A 149 5.25 1.61 1.58
CA ALA A 149 4.45 1.35 2.78
C ALA A 149 3.41 0.23 2.57
N LEU A 150 2.72 0.24 1.43
CA LEU A 150 1.72 -0.78 1.10
C LEU A 150 2.33 -2.16 0.82
N GLN A 151 3.55 -2.20 0.27
CA GLN A 151 4.24 -3.46 0.00
C GLN A 151 4.87 -4.05 1.26
N ILE A 152 5.56 -3.21 2.05
CA ILE A 152 6.27 -3.65 3.25
C ILE A 152 5.29 -4.12 4.35
N GLU A 153 4.05 -3.60 4.38
CA GLU A 153 3.04 -4.05 5.33
C GLU A 153 2.72 -5.54 5.19
N LYS A 154 2.88 -6.10 4.00
CA LYS A 154 2.67 -7.52 3.69
C LYS A 154 3.84 -8.42 4.08
N VAL A 155 4.99 -7.83 4.42
CA VAL A 155 6.21 -8.55 4.80
C VAL A 155 6.15 -8.99 6.26
N PRO A 156 6.64 -10.18 6.62
CA PRO A 156 6.69 -10.64 8.00
C PRO A 156 7.40 -9.66 8.95
N ALA A 157 6.87 -9.49 10.15
CA ALA A 157 7.39 -8.54 11.13
C ALA A 157 8.87 -8.81 11.50
N SER A 158 9.32 -10.07 11.47
CA SER A 158 10.71 -10.45 11.74
C SER A 158 11.69 -9.87 10.72
N VAL A 159 11.29 -9.75 9.46
CA VAL A 159 12.10 -9.14 8.40
C VAL A 159 12.02 -7.61 8.47
N LYS A 160 10.80 -7.07 8.65
CA LYS A 160 10.60 -5.60 8.78
C LYS A 160 11.47 -4.99 9.87
N LYS A 161 11.54 -5.62 11.03
CA LYS A 161 12.32 -5.14 12.19
C LYS A 161 13.83 -5.08 11.93
N ASN A 162 14.32 -5.84 10.97
CA ASN A 162 15.74 -5.86 10.62
C ASN A 162 16.14 -4.75 9.61
N ILE A 163 15.17 -4.05 9.03
CA ILE A 163 15.43 -2.95 8.10
C ILE A 163 15.83 -1.70 8.88
N LYS A 164 16.98 -1.12 8.54
CA LYS A 164 17.52 0.10 9.14
C LYS A 164 17.26 1.33 8.26
N THR A 165 17.72 1.29 7.01
CA THR A 165 17.54 2.39 6.06
C THR A 165 17.03 1.91 4.72
N VAL A 166 16.35 2.80 4.01
CA VAL A 166 15.82 2.58 2.66
C VAL A 166 16.25 3.74 1.77
N GLN A 167 17.06 3.44 0.77
CA GLN A 167 17.54 4.41 -0.21
C GLN A 167 16.99 4.09 -1.59
N LEU A 168 16.59 5.09 -2.35
CA LEU A 168 16.19 4.91 -3.75
C LEU A 168 17.46 4.84 -4.62
N THR A 169 17.67 3.73 -5.28
CA THR A 169 18.85 3.44 -6.11
C THR A 169 18.41 2.91 -7.48
N PRO A 170 17.75 3.75 -8.30
CA PRO A 170 17.16 3.31 -9.56
C PRO A 170 18.24 2.80 -10.52
N SER A 171 17.97 1.67 -11.19
CA SER A 171 18.75 1.15 -12.31
C SER A 171 18.18 1.63 -13.66
N LYS A 172 18.88 1.35 -14.75
CA LYS A 172 18.40 1.67 -16.10
C LYS A 172 17.09 0.91 -16.45
N VAL A 173 16.87 -0.24 -15.82
CA VAL A 173 15.74 -1.14 -16.10
C VAL A 173 14.64 -0.99 -15.04
N THR A 174 15.01 -0.70 -13.80
CA THR A 174 14.12 -0.70 -12.64
C THR A 174 14.14 0.68 -11.95
N PRO A 175 13.21 1.58 -12.28
CA PRO A 175 13.16 2.93 -11.74
C PRO A 175 12.74 2.98 -10.26
N ASP A 176 12.10 1.94 -9.76
CA ASP A 176 11.63 1.79 -8.37
C ASP A 176 12.56 0.91 -7.52
N LEU A 177 13.80 0.69 -7.96
CA LEU A 177 14.78 -0.08 -7.21
C LEU A 177 15.20 0.66 -5.94
N VAL A 178 15.18 -0.04 -4.82
CA VAL A 178 15.65 0.47 -3.54
C VAL A 178 16.73 -0.44 -2.95
N THR A 179 17.65 0.18 -2.25
CA THR A 179 18.62 -0.51 -1.40
C THR A 179 18.14 -0.44 0.04
N LEU A 180 17.87 -1.60 0.63
CA LEU A 180 17.57 -1.75 2.05
C LEU A 180 18.87 -2.09 2.77
N THR A 181 19.28 -1.27 3.73
CA THR A 181 20.34 -1.62 4.66
C THR A 181 19.72 -2.26 5.89
N MET A 182 20.20 -3.42 6.25
CA MET A 182 19.67 -4.20 7.37
C MET A 182 20.49 -3.93 8.66
N HIS A 183 19.93 -4.22 9.83
CA HIS A 183 20.65 -4.08 11.11
C HIS A 183 21.81 -5.06 11.26
N ASP A 184 21.80 -6.18 10.55
CA ASP A 184 22.90 -7.17 10.48
C ASP A 184 24.04 -6.75 9.54
N GLY A 185 23.96 -5.55 8.94
CA GLY A 185 24.96 -5.00 8.04
C GLY A 185 24.76 -5.36 6.56
N ASN A 186 23.91 -6.31 6.24
CA ASN A 186 23.65 -6.71 4.87
C ASN A 186 22.85 -5.65 4.10
N LYS A 187 22.98 -5.66 2.78
CA LYS A 187 22.21 -4.81 1.87
C LYS A 187 21.33 -5.67 0.97
N ILE A 188 20.12 -5.20 0.70
CA ILE A 188 19.19 -5.87 -0.20
C ILE A 188 18.77 -4.89 -1.29
N LEU A 189 19.00 -5.24 -2.55
CA LEU A 189 18.47 -4.53 -3.70
C LEU A 189 17.16 -5.17 -4.11
N VAL A 190 16.08 -4.42 -4.11
CA VAL A 190 14.75 -4.95 -4.44
C VAL A 190 13.88 -3.86 -5.05
N PRO A 191 13.13 -4.12 -6.15
CA PRO A 191 12.11 -3.20 -6.64
C PRO A 191 11.00 -3.04 -5.61
N ILE A 192 10.54 -1.81 -5.37
CA ILE A 192 9.43 -1.54 -4.43
C ILE A 192 8.22 -2.39 -4.78
N SER A 193 7.88 -2.48 -6.05
CA SER A 193 6.78 -3.29 -6.58
C SER A 193 6.86 -4.79 -6.24
N HIS A 194 8.07 -5.30 -5.96
CA HIS A 194 8.32 -6.70 -5.67
C HIS A 194 8.65 -7.01 -4.20
N ILE A 195 8.69 -6.01 -3.31
CA ILE A 195 9.05 -6.18 -1.89
C ILE A 195 8.21 -7.27 -1.22
N ALA A 196 6.89 -7.21 -1.34
CA ALA A 196 5.99 -8.16 -0.69
C ALA A 196 6.24 -9.62 -1.13
N LYS A 197 6.71 -9.82 -2.37
CA LYS A 197 6.95 -11.14 -2.95
C LYS A 197 8.36 -11.67 -2.64
N LYS A 198 9.38 -10.81 -2.75
CA LYS A 198 10.79 -11.24 -2.72
C LYS A 198 11.41 -11.14 -1.33
N LEU A 199 11.12 -10.07 -0.58
CA LEU A 199 11.75 -9.79 0.70
C LEU A 199 11.50 -10.88 1.79
N PRO A 200 10.36 -11.61 1.84
CA PRO A 200 10.19 -12.70 2.78
C PRO A 200 11.24 -13.83 2.68
N TYR A 201 11.84 -14.01 1.50
CA TYR A 201 12.90 -15.02 1.31
C TYR A 201 14.22 -14.66 2.01
N TYR A 202 14.41 -13.37 2.37
CA TYR A 202 15.65 -12.90 3.01
C TYR A 202 16.01 -13.71 4.26
N LYS A 203 15.04 -14.07 5.08
CA LYS A 203 15.31 -14.86 6.29
C LYS A 203 15.99 -16.20 6.01
N GLY A 204 15.61 -16.87 4.92
CA GLY A 204 16.24 -18.13 4.50
C GLY A 204 17.63 -17.91 3.92
N ILE A 205 17.84 -16.79 3.23
CA ILE A 205 19.12 -16.43 2.64
C ILE A 205 20.12 -16.01 3.74
N GLN A 206 19.67 -15.18 4.69
CA GLN A 206 20.45 -14.69 5.81
C GLN A 206 21.17 -15.82 6.55
N SER A 207 20.50 -16.97 6.74
CA SER A 207 21.11 -18.13 7.42
C SER A 207 22.20 -18.84 6.61
N GLN A 208 22.41 -18.47 5.35
CA GLN A 208 23.42 -19.03 4.45
C GLN A 208 24.55 -18.04 4.15
N LEU A 209 24.41 -16.78 4.60
CA LEU A 209 25.46 -15.77 4.47
C LEU A 209 26.51 -15.94 5.56
N GLU A 210 27.73 -15.49 5.29
CA GLU A 210 28.81 -15.47 6.28
C GLU A 210 28.50 -14.39 7.34
N GLU A 211 28.54 -14.76 8.62
CA GLU A 211 28.09 -13.91 9.73
C GLU A 211 28.91 -12.61 9.92
N GLU A 212 30.15 -12.57 9.46
CA GLU A 212 31.08 -11.45 9.73
C GLU A 212 31.34 -10.56 8.50
N VAL A 213 30.79 -10.90 7.34
CA VAL A 213 31.05 -10.17 6.09
C VAL A 213 29.78 -9.58 5.53
N PRO A 214 29.66 -8.23 5.46
CA PRO A 214 28.51 -7.59 4.86
C PRO A 214 28.28 -8.08 3.42
N SER A 215 27.12 -8.62 3.17
CA SER A 215 26.74 -9.19 1.89
C SER A 215 25.65 -8.36 1.21
N VAL A 216 25.66 -8.37 -0.11
CA VAL A 216 24.59 -7.78 -0.92
C VAL A 216 23.71 -8.90 -1.46
N VAL A 217 22.41 -8.81 -1.21
CA VAL A 217 21.41 -9.71 -1.76
C VAL A 217 20.68 -8.96 -2.86
N ASP A 218 20.97 -9.30 -4.11
CA ASP A 218 20.31 -8.71 -5.27
C ASP A 218 19.03 -9.47 -5.59
N MET A 219 17.91 -8.76 -5.49
CA MET A 219 16.57 -9.25 -5.81
C MET A 219 15.95 -8.47 -6.99
N GLU A 220 16.74 -7.76 -7.81
CA GLU A 220 16.21 -7.01 -8.95
C GLU A 220 15.58 -7.94 -9.98
N ALA A 221 16.34 -8.76 -10.65
CA ALA A 221 15.84 -9.72 -11.64
C ALA A 221 15.61 -11.11 -11.03
N GLY A 222 16.62 -11.66 -10.35
CA GLY A 222 16.57 -12.94 -9.66
C GLY A 222 16.68 -12.79 -8.14
N ILE A 223 17.34 -13.74 -7.49
CA ILE A 223 17.81 -13.65 -6.11
C ILE A 223 19.24 -14.20 -6.09
N PHE A 224 20.19 -13.31 -5.90
CA PHE A 224 21.62 -13.62 -5.88
C PHE A 224 22.24 -12.98 -4.64
N SER A 225 23.28 -13.57 -4.09
CA SER A 225 24.04 -12.97 -2.99
C SER A 225 25.54 -12.95 -3.30
N TYR A 226 26.20 -11.85 -2.95
CA TYR A 226 27.64 -11.68 -3.10
C TYR A 226 28.19 -10.80 -1.97
N VAL A 227 29.49 -10.92 -1.72
CA VAL A 227 30.16 -10.11 -0.71
C VAL A 227 30.31 -8.68 -1.22
N GLU A 228 30.03 -7.69 -0.37
CA GLU A 228 30.17 -6.28 -0.73
C GLU A 228 31.64 -5.97 -1.10
N GLY A 229 31.87 -5.46 -2.32
CA GLY A 229 33.21 -5.17 -2.84
C GLY A 229 33.78 -6.21 -3.83
N ALA A 230 33.19 -7.39 -3.94
CA ALA A 230 33.67 -8.43 -4.86
C ALA A 230 33.25 -8.21 -6.35
N GLN A 231 32.41 -7.22 -6.65
CA GLN A 231 31.91 -6.95 -7.99
C GLN A 231 32.92 -6.32 -8.97
N ASN A 232 34.09 -5.87 -8.50
CA ASN A 232 35.06 -5.23 -9.43
C ASN A 232 35.88 -6.23 -10.25
N GLU A 233 35.78 -7.54 -9.97
CA GLU A 233 36.60 -8.54 -10.70
C GLU A 233 35.80 -9.38 -11.71
N SER A 234 34.46 -9.43 -11.60
CA SER A 234 33.66 -10.29 -12.51
C SER A 234 33.08 -9.55 -13.73
N SER A 235 32.98 -8.23 -13.69
CA SER A 235 32.51 -7.46 -14.86
C SER A 235 33.58 -7.23 -15.94
N SER A 236 34.87 -7.39 -15.60
CA SER A 236 35.96 -7.29 -16.57
C SER A 236 36.24 -8.60 -17.32
N SER A 237 35.80 -9.76 -16.78
CA SER A 237 36.04 -11.07 -17.40
C SER A 237 34.98 -11.45 -18.45
N ASP A 238 33.77 -10.89 -18.36
CA ASP A 238 32.72 -11.20 -19.33
C ASP A 238 32.77 -10.29 -20.57
N GLU A 239 33.29 -9.06 -20.44
CA GLU A 239 33.55 -8.19 -21.60
C GLU A 239 34.78 -8.65 -22.41
N GLU A 240 35.80 -9.23 -21.75
CA GLU A 240 36.98 -9.78 -22.42
C GLU A 240 36.67 -11.11 -23.16
N LYS A 241 35.74 -11.93 -22.66
CA LYS A 241 35.31 -13.15 -23.30
C LYS A 241 34.41 -12.89 -24.54
N GLN A 242 33.56 -11.88 -24.48
CA GLN A 242 32.76 -11.50 -25.67
C GLN A 242 33.61 -10.86 -26.77
N LYS A 243 34.69 -10.16 -26.43
CA LYS A 243 35.59 -9.55 -27.40
C LYS A 243 36.56 -10.54 -28.04
N ALA A 244 36.83 -11.66 -27.38
CA ALA A 244 37.68 -12.74 -27.90
C ALA A 244 36.91 -13.71 -28.83
N GLU A 245 35.59 -13.80 -28.75
CA GLU A 245 34.75 -14.58 -29.64
C GLU A 245 34.36 -13.84 -30.93
N GLU A 246 34.35 -12.51 -30.95
CA GLU A 246 34.10 -11.72 -32.17
C GLU A 246 35.34 -11.55 -33.05
N GLU A 247 36.54 -11.77 -32.57
CA GLU A 247 37.77 -11.63 -33.37
C GLU A 247 38.22 -12.93 -34.06
N SER A 248 37.54 -14.07 -33.82
CA SER A 248 37.90 -15.38 -34.36
C SER A 248 37.09 -15.82 -35.60
N THR A 249 36.18 -15.00 -36.13
CA THR A 249 35.41 -15.34 -37.32
C THR A 249 35.52 -14.27 -38.41
N GLY A 250 36.72 -14.16 -38.96
CA GLY A 250 36.95 -13.25 -40.07
C GLY A 250 38.18 -13.58 -40.87
N GLN A 251 38.16 -14.61 -41.68
CA GLN A 251 38.94 -14.64 -42.93
C GLN A 251 38.27 -15.51 -44.01
N PRO A 252 38.11 -14.96 -45.23
CA PRO A 252 37.50 -15.68 -46.35
C PRO A 252 38.57 -16.42 -47.14
N THR A 253 38.26 -17.64 -47.54
CA THR A 253 39.03 -18.33 -48.62
C THR A 253 38.07 -18.53 -49.79
N GLU A 254 38.39 -17.78 -50.84
CA GLU A 254 37.93 -17.89 -52.21
C GLU A 254 38.59 -19.09 -52.90
N GLN A 255 37.84 -19.92 -53.56
CA GLN A 255 38.13 -20.61 -54.87
C GLN A 255 37.21 -21.80 -55.05
N ALA A 256 36.52 -21.80 -56.02
CA ALA A 256 36.47 -22.24 -57.42
C ALA A 256 35.22 -23.09 -57.67
N ALA A 257 34.40 -22.56 -58.49
CA ALA A 257 34.12 -23.00 -59.83
C ALA A 257 33.17 -24.20 -60.03
N GLU A 258 32.17 -23.91 -60.72
CA GLU A 258 31.63 -24.40 -61.99
C GLU A 258 30.50 -25.44 -61.95
N GLN A 259 29.46 -25.03 -62.66
CA GLN A 259 28.57 -25.77 -63.55
C GLN A 259 27.57 -26.78 -62.91
N VAL A 260 26.35 -26.93 -63.32
CA VAL A 260 25.64 -26.74 -64.60
C VAL A 260 24.14 -26.95 -64.37
N THR A 261 23.33 -26.15 -65.04
CA THR A 261 22.04 -26.42 -65.73
C THR A 261 20.81 -26.88 -64.98
N GLU A 262 19.80 -26.05 -65.07
CA GLU A 262 18.61 -26.14 -65.96
C GLU A 262 17.55 -27.17 -65.54
N SER A 263 16.40 -26.82 -65.31
CA SER A 263 15.19 -26.76 -66.11
C SER A 263 13.95 -26.52 -65.27
N GLN A 264 13.25 -25.46 -65.59
CA GLN A 264 11.86 -25.45 -66.08
C GLN A 264 10.82 -25.98 -65.10
N GLU A 265 9.81 -25.31 -64.89
CA GLU A 265 8.76 -24.56 -65.55
C GLU A 265 7.40 -24.83 -64.87
N GLN A 266 6.68 -23.78 -64.76
CA GLN A 266 5.23 -23.69 -64.93
C GLN A 266 4.34 -24.35 -63.83
N GLU A 267 3.25 -23.85 -63.44
CA GLU A 267 2.30 -22.84 -63.96
C GLU A 267 1.16 -22.67 -62.98
N SER A 268 0.72 -21.46 -62.92
CA SER A 268 -0.67 -21.00 -62.86
C SER A 268 -1.57 -21.50 -61.74
N ALA A 269 -2.39 -20.76 -61.17
CA ALA A 269 -3.29 -19.69 -61.49
C ALA A 269 -4.20 -19.44 -60.29
N GLU A 270 -4.40 -18.22 -60.00
CA GLU A 270 -5.65 -17.64 -59.43
C GLU A 270 -6.87 -18.03 -60.33
N PRO A 271 -8.12 -17.91 -59.92
CA PRO A 271 -8.69 -16.69 -59.38
C PRO A 271 -9.92 -16.82 -58.44
N GLN A 272 -10.15 -15.70 -57.71
CA GLN A 272 -11.42 -14.97 -57.52
C GLN A 272 -12.72 -15.74 -57.14
N ASN A 273 -13.46 -15.32 -56.18
CA ASN A 273 -14.51 -14.29 -56.26
C ASN A 273 -15.47 -14.32 -55.10
N SER A 274 -15.65 -13.18 -54.54
CA SER A 274 -16.87 -12.37 -54.34
C SER A 274 -18.00 -12.86 -53.44
N THR A 275 -18.37 -11.87 -52.70
CA THR A 275 -19.74 -11.35 -52.44
C THR A 275 -20.46 -12.04 -51.27
N GLU A 276 -21.09 -11.40 -50.38
CA GLU A 276 -21.85 -10.18 -50.22
C GLU A 276 -22.40 -10.14 -48.79
N ASN A 277 -22.38 -9.01 -48.21
CA ASN A 277 -23.26 -8.53 -47.14
C ASN A 277 -24.72 -8.45 -47.72
N PRO A 278 -25.82 -8.35 -47.02
CA PRO A 278 -26.12 -7.51 -45.90
C PRO A 278 -27.27 -7.94 -44.93
N GLY A 279 -27.50 -7.09 -43.90
CA GLY A 279 -28.83 -6.81 -43.43
C GLY A 279 -29.18 -7.25 -42.02
N ASN A 280 -29.19 -6.39 -41.11
CA ASN A 280 -30.25 -5.46 -40.67
C ASN A 280 -31.30 -6.02 -39.67
N THR A 281 -31.59 -5.15 -38.72
CA THR A 281 -32.82 -4.99 -37.88
C THR A 281 -32.84 -5.75 -36.55
N GLU A 282 -32.72 -5.00 -35.46
CA GLU A 282 -33.76 -4.26 -34.69
C GLU A 282 -34.59 -5.10 -33.70
N ASN A 283 -34.67 -4.54 -32.51
CA ASN A 283 -35.73 -4.61 -31.53
C ASN A 283 -35.78 -5.74 -30.48
N ARG A 284 -35.47 -5.44 -29.31
CA ARG A 284 -36.33 -4.96 -28.20
C ARG A 284 -35.56 -4.92 -26.89
#